data_8c91175e31e5a98240d31152f955b793
#
_entry.id   8c91175e31e5a98240d31152f955b793
#
_cell.length_a   1.000
_cell.length_b   1.000
_cell.length_c   1.000
_cell.angle_alpha   90.00
_cell.angle_beta   90.00
_cell.angle_gamma   90.00
#
_symmetry.space_group_name_H-M   'P 1'
#
loop_
_entity.id
_entity.type
_entity.pdbx_description
1 polymer ?
#
loop_
_entity_poly.entity_id
_entity_poly.type
_entity_poly.pdbx_seq_one_letter_code
_entity_poly.pdbx_strand_id
1 'polypeptide(L)'
;MDHRSSIITPGDLERILCDGTADPKALPLSLLEKITDGFSDEHQIGSGGFAVVYKGKLETRTVAVKRMSDAYMDEKVFHREVECLMMIKHKNIIRFVGYCANTQGSMERYDKKFVMADVHQRLLCFEYLSKGSLDKYITDISRGLQWRYRYQIITGICQGLHYLHQKKIVHLDLKPANILLDDYLVPKITDFGLSRCFGEMQSRVVTKIAGTFGYLAPESFNNTEVTYRNSYRLDIYSLGVVIIEILTGEKGYHDVDNVRTFSVFFQTYAIFFSHFRSKIISL
;
A
#
# COMPACT_ATOMS: atom_id res chain seq x y z
N MET A 1 -21.24 -21.04 24.45
CA MET A 1 -21.71 -20.37 23.24
C MET A 1 -20.78 -20.80 22.11
N ASP A 2 -21.28 -21.68 21.26
CA ASP A 2 -20.50 -22.28 20.15
C ASP A 2 -20.18 -21.23 19.09
N HIS A 3 -18.97 -20.69 19.11
CA HIS A 3 -18.42 -19.95 17.97
C HIS A 3 -17.97 -20.97 16.90
N ARG A 4 -18.92 -21.56 16.18
CA ARG A 4 -18.61 -22.10 14.86
C ARG A 4 -18.26 -20.93 13.95
N SER A 5 -16.97 -20.61 13.84
CA SER A 5 -16.48 -19.74 12.79
C SER A 5 -16.86 -20.40 11.45
N SER A 6 -17.88 -19.87 10.79
CA SER A 6 -18.26 -20.33 9.46
C SER A 6 -17.06 -20.20 8.55
N ILE A 7 -16.63 -21.32 7.94
CA ILE A 7 -15.52 -21.35 6.99
C ILE A 7 -15.87 -20.41 5.83
N ILE A 8 -15.10 -19.36 5.64
CA ILE A 8 -15.28 -18.39 4.55
C ILE A 8 -15.07 -19.11 3.21
N THR A 9 -16.08 -19.07 2.36
CA THR A 9 -16.06 -19.66 1.02
C THR A 9 -15.67 -18.65 -0.06
N PRO A 10 -15.33 -19.07 -1.31
CA PRO A 10 -15.14 -18.13 -2.42
C PRO A 10 -16.33 -17.20 -2.65
N GLY A 11 -17.57 -17.69 -2.53
CA GLY A 11 -18.79 -16.88 -2.65
C GLY A 11 -18.95 -15.85 -1.53
N ASP A 12 -18.50 -16.17 -0.31
CA ASP A 12 -18.45 -15.20 0.79
C ASP A 12 -17.45 -14.08 0.49
N LEU A 13 -16.28 -14.43 -0.06
CA LEU A 13 -15.28 -13.45 -0.45
C LEU A 13 -15.79 -12.54 -1.57
N GLU A 14 -16.53 -13.06 -2.54
CA GLU A 14 -17.20 -12.26 -3.57
C GLU A 14 -18.22 -11.28 -2.97
N ARG A 15 -19.02 -11.74 -2.01
CA ARG A 15 -19.97 -10.87 -1.30
C ARG A 15 -19.26 -9.74 -0.56
N ILE A 16 -18.15 -10.03 0.13
CA ILE A 16 -17.32 -9.02 0.77
C ILE A 16 -16.80 -8.01 -0.25
N LEU A 17 -16.37 -8.46 -1.44
CA LEU A 17 -15.92 -7.58 -2.52
C LEU A 17 -17.04 -6.72 -3.11
N CYS A 18 -18.28 -7.22 -3.16
CA CYS A 18 -19.42 -6.45 -3.65
C CYS A 18 -19.91 -5.43 -2.65
N ASP A 19 -19.87 -5.77 -1.37
CA ASP A 19 -20.25 -4.86 -0.29
C ASP A 19 -19.11 -3.88 0.04
N GLY A 20 -19.19 -2.68 -0.56
CA GLY A 20 -18.24 -1.59 -0.30
C GLY A 20 -18.09 -1.23 1.18
N THR A 21 -18.99 -1.69 2.07
CA THR A 21 -18.98 -1.40 3.51
C THR A 21 -18.46 -2.55 4.36
N ALA A 22 -18.29 -3.76 3.81
CA ALA A 22 -17.83 -4.92 4.55
C ALA A 22 -16.43 -4.71 5.15
N ASP A 23 -16.26 -5.16 6.39
CA ASP A 23 -14.98 -5.15 7.08
C ASP A 23 -14.09 -6.30 6.63
N PRO A 24 -12.76 -6.10 6.64
CA PRO A 24 -11.80 -7.16 6.33
C PRO A 24 -11.94 -8.36 7.27
N LYS A 25 -11.68 -9.57 6.76
CA LYS A 25 -11.84 -10.82 7.50
C LYS A 25 -10.54 -11.61 7.60
N ALA A 26 -10.42 -12.44 8.62
CA ALA A 26 -9.44 -13.52 8.63
C ALA A 26 -9.86 -14.57 7.59
N LEU A 27 -8.96 -14.90 6.66
CA LEU A 27 -9.22 -15.81 5.54
C LEU A 27 -8.46 -17.13 5.76
N PRO A 28 -9.09 -18.30 5.53
CA PRO A 28 -8.40 -19.57 5.64
C PRO A 28 -7.34 -19.71 4.52
N LEU A 29 -6.18 -20.31 4.86
CA LEU A 29 -5.11 -20.57 3.90
C LEU A 29 -5.60 -21.37 2.70
N SER A 30 -6.39 -22.43 2.95
CA SER A 30 -6.94 -23.30 1.92
C SER A 30 -7.81 -22.55 0.88
N LEU A 31 -8.50 -21.48 1.29
CA LEU A 31 -9.23 -20.62 0.37
C LEU A 31 -8.26 -19.89 -0.56
N LEU A 32 -7.21 -19.29 0.01
CA LEU A 32 -6.24 -18.51 -0.75
C LEU A 32 -5.43 -19.40 -1.70
N GLU A 33 -5.04 -20.59 -1.26
CA GLU A 33 -4.42 -21.62 -2.11
C GLU A 33 -5.33 -22.00 -3.28
N LYS A 34 -6.60 -22.28 -3.00
CA LYS A 34 -7.57 -22.68 -4.04
C LYS A 34 -7.73 -21.61 -5.12
N ILE A 35 -7.90 -20.35 -4.75
CA ILE A 35 -8.17 -19.28 -5.72
C ILE A 35 -6.92 -18.83 -6.50
N THR A 36 -5.70 -19.16 -6.00
CA THR A 36 -4.42 -18.86 -6.65
C THR A 36 -3.78 -20.08 -7.31
N ASP A 37 -4.49 -21.20 -7.37
CA ASP A 37 -3.98 -22.48 -7.88
C ASP A 37 -2.65 -22.90 -7.20
N GLY A 38 -2.69 -22.96 -5.86
CA GLY A 38 -1.53 -23.29 -5.04
C GLY A 38 -0.40 -22.27 -5.10
N PHE A 39 -0.70 -21.00 -5.36
CA PHE A 39 0.28 -19.94 -5.60
C PHE A 39 1.16 -20.24 -6.82
N SER A 40 0.55 -20.69 -7.92
CA SER A 40 1.29 -21.03 -9.12
C SER A 40 1.92 -19.80 -9.78
N ASP A 41 3.06 -20.00 -10.43
CA ASP A 41 3.79 -18.93 -11.14
C ASP A 41 2.96 -18.28 -12.25
N GLU A 42 2.01 -19.02 -12.86
CA GLU A 42 1.09 -18.48 -13.87
C GLU A 42 0.14 -17.42 -13.31
N HIS A 43 -0.11 -17.44 -12.01
CA HIS A 43 -0.92 -16.46 -11.31
C HIS A 43 -0.11 -15.34 -10.68
N GLN A 44 1.23 -15.37 -10.77
CA GLN A 44 2.08 -14.31 -10.25
C GLN A 44 1.92 -13.03 -11.07
N ILE A 45 1.59 -11.93 -10.40
CA ILE A 45 1.40 -10.60 -11.01
C ILE A 45 2.39 -9.55 -10.52
N GLY A 46 3.19 -9.89 -9.52
CA GLY A 46 4.24 -9.04 -8.99
C GLY A 46 5.13 -9.76 -8.01
N SER A 47 6.38 -9.33 -7.91
CA SER A 47 7.32 -9.81 -6.89
C SER A 47 8.22 -8.68 -6.42
N GLY A 48 8.57 -8.73 -5.14
CA GLY A 48 9.52 -7.82 -4.50
C GLY A 48 10.37 -8.57 -3.49
N GLY A 49 11.33 -7.89 -2.86
CA GLY A 49 12.24 -8.51 -1.90
C GLY A 49 11.55 -9.14 -0.68
N PHE A 50 10.33 -8.71 -0.36
CA PHE A 50 9.62 -9.11 0.87
C PHE A 50 8.32 -9.87 0.63
N ALA A 51 7.82 -9.91 -0.60
CA ALA A 51 6.54 -10.55 -0.91
C ALA A 51 6.40 -10.87 -2.40
N VAL A 52 5.54 -11.85 -2.70
CA VAL A 52 5.07 -12.18 -4.04
C VAL A 52 3.56 -11.94 -4.09
N VAL A 53 3.07 -11.35 -5.17
CA VAL A 53 1.65 -11.05 -5.36
C VAL A 53 1.07 -11.96 -6.43
N TYR A 54 -0.02 -12.63 -6.09
CA TYR A 54 -0.73 -13.56 -6.95
C TYR A 54 -2.13 -13.04 -7.30
N LYS A 55 -2.57 -13.38 -8.48
CA LYS A 55 -3.94 -13.15 -8.95
C LYS A 55 -4.82 -14.30 -8.47
N GLY A 56 -5.76 -14.02 -7.57
CA GLY A 56 -6.75 -14.99 -7.09
C GLY A 56 -8.03 -14.90 -7.93
N LYS A 57 -8.44 -16.01 -8.55
CA LYS A 57 -9.65 -16.09 -9.38
C LYS A 57 -10.82 -16.58 -8.53
N LEU A 58 -11.91 -15.82 -8.53
CA LEU A 58 -13.22 -16.21 -8.03
C LEU A 58 -14.13 -16.49 -9.23
N GLU A 59 -15.41 -16.77 -9.01
CA GLU A 59 -16.33 -17.08 -10.12
C GLU A 59 -16.53 -15.89 -11.05
N THR A 60 -16.81 -14.70 -10.48
CA THR A 60 -17.12 -13.48 -11.24
C THR A 60 -16.09 -12.37 -11.03
N ARG A 61 -15.22 -12.49 -10.03
CA ARG A 61 -14.30 -11.45 -9.61
C ARG A 61 -12.86 -11.96 -9.46
N THR A 62 -11.99 -11.02 -9.23
CA THR A 62 -10.56 -11.28 -9.03
C THR A 62 -10.08 -10.52 -7.80
N VAL A 63 -9.15 -11.12 -7.07
CA VAL A 63 -8.43 -10.52 -5.94
C VAL A 63 -6.93 -10.53 -6.20
N ALA A 64 -6.19 -9.69 -5.47
CA ALA A 64 -4.74 -9.77 -5.39
C ALA A 64 -4.37 -10.34 -4.01
N VAL A 65 -3.55 -11.38 -4.01
CA VAL A 65 -3.08 -12.05 -2.79
C VAL A 65 -1.58 -11.82 -2.66
N LYS A 66 -1.18 -10.98 -1.70
CA LYS A 66 0.21 -10.70 -1.35
C LYS A 66 0.67 -11.73 -0.32
N ARG A 67 1.57 -12.63 -0.72
CA ARG A 67 2.21 -13.62 0.16
C ARG A 67 3.56 -13.10 0.62
N MET A 68 3.74 -12.95 1.93
CA MET A 68 4.99 -12.50 2.50
C MET A 68 6.07 -13.59 2.39
N SER A 69 7.32 -13.19 2.19
CA SER A 69 8.45 -14.13 2.12
C SER A 69 8.87 -14.57 3.52
N ASP A 70 8.95 -15.87 3.74
CA ASP A 70 9.34 -16.45 5.02
C ASP A 70 10.76 -16.04 5.46
N ALA A 71 11.68 -15.86 4.52
CA ALA A 71 13.08 -15.52 4.77
C ALA A 71 13.30 -14.14 5.41
N TYR A 72 12.35 -13.23 5.24
CA TYR A 72 12.45 -11.83 5.69
C TYR A 72 11.28 -11.39 6.56
N MET A 73 10.47 -12.36 7.03
CA MET A 73 9.27 -12.04 7.75
C MET A 73 9.56 -11.60 9.18
N ASP A 74 9.34 -10.31 9.44
CA ASP A 74 9.16 -9.80 10.79
C ASP A 74 7.66 -9.80 11.11
N GLU A 75 7.25 -10.66 12.04
CA GLU A 75 5.87 -10.78 12.51
C GLU A 75 5.30 -9.42 12.93
N LYS A 76 6.13 -8.55 13.49
CA LYS A 76 5.75 -7.19 13.87
C LYS A 76 5.43 -6.30 12.66
N VAL A 77 6.09 -6.54 11.53
CA VAL A 77 5.82 -5.80 10.28
C VAL A 77 4.47 -6.23 9.73
N PHE A 78 4.22 -7.54 9.64
CA PHE A 78 2.93 -8.06 9.20
C PHE A 78 1.77 -7.57 10.07
N HIS A 79 1.90 -7.70 11.39
CA HIS A 79 0.87 -7.27 12.34
C HIS A 79 0.53 -5.79 12.16
N ARG A 80 1.54 -4.95 12.02
CA ARG A 80 1.40 -3.50 11.83
C ARG A 80 0.75 -3.14 10.50
N GLU A 81 1.12 -3.84 9.40
CA GLU A 81 0.49 -3.64 8.09
C GLU A 81 -1.00 -3.99 8.17
N VAL A 82 -1.36 -5.13 8.80
CA VAL A 82 -2.76 -5.51 9.03
C VAL A 82 -3.49 -4.47 9.89
N GLU A 83 -2.90 -4.04 10.99
CA GLU A 83 -3.48 -3.04 11.89
C GLU A 83 -3.80 -1.73 11.15
N CYS A 84 -2.85 -1.21 10.36
CA CYS A 84 -3.08 -0.03 9.54
C CYS A 84 -4.20 -0.27 8.51
N LEU A 85 -4.17 -1.40 7.80
CA LEU A 85 -5.15 -1.72 6.76
C LEU A 85 -6.57 -1.91 7.29
N MET A 86 -6.72 -2.43 8.51
CA MET A 86 -8.04 -2.58 9.17
C MET A 86 -8.71 -1.24 9.49
N MET A 87 -7.95 -0.16 9.65
CA MET A 87 -8.46 1.17 9.99
C MET A 87 -8.79 2.03 8.77
N ILE A 88 -8.46 1.58 7.55
CA ILE A 88 -8.47 2.42 6.34
C ILE A 88 -9.59 1.99 5.40
N LYS A 89 -10.40 2.97 4.98
CA LYS A 89 -11.42 2.76 3.96
C LYS A 89 -11.65 4.06 3.19
N HIS A 90 -11.11 4.12 1.98
CA HIS A 90 -11.19 5.33 1.14
C HIS A 90 -11.08 4.98 -0.34
N LYS A 91 -11.79 5.72 -1.21
CA LYS A 91 -11.81 5.47 -2.67
C LYS A 91 -10.44 5.50 -3.36
N ASN A 92 -9.49 6.28 -2.80
CA ASN A 92 -8.13 6.41 -3.32
C ASN A 92 -7.08 5.59 -2.54
N ILE A 93 -7.53 4.58 -1.81
CA ILE A 93 -6.68 3.61 -1.13
C ILE A 93 -7.13 2.23 -1.56
N ILE A 94 -6.17 1.33 -1.76
CA ILE A 94 -6.46 -0.07 -2.10
C ILE A 94 -7.42 -0.67 -1.08
N ARG A 95 -8.45 -1.36 -1.55
CA ARG A 95 -9.37 -2.02 -0.66
C ARG A 95 -8.76 -3.30 -0.10
N PHE A 96 -8.60 -3.31 1.20
CA PHE A 96 -8.21 -4.49 1.96
C PHE A 96 -9.44 -5.39 2.20
N VAL A 97 -9.33 -6.66 1.84
CA VAL A 97 -10.43 -7.63 1.91
C VAL A 97 -10.27 -8.56 3.11
N GLY A 98 -9.02 -8.89 3.43
CA GLY A 98 -8.71 -9.74 4.57
C GLY A 98 -7.28 -10.23 4.60
N TYR A 99 -6.97 -11.06 5.58
CA TYR A 99 -5.63 -11.57 5.83
C TYR A 99 -5.66 -13.05 6.23
N CYS A 100 -4.52 -13.72 6.03
CA CYS A 100 -4.27 -15.05 6.58
C CYS A 100 -3.02 -14.99 7.46
N ALA A 101 -3.15 -15.46 8.70
CA ALA A 101 -2.07 -15.58 9.68
C ALA A 101 -1.99 -17.04 10.16
N ASN A 102 -1.70 -17.96 9.23
CA ASN A 102 -1.61 -19.38 9.54
C ASN A 102 -0.20 -19.72 10.04
N THR A 103 -0.13 -20.54 11.07
CA THR A 103 1.13 -21.12 11.59
C THR A 103 0.91 -22.61 11.76
N GLN A 104 1.77 -23.40 11.15
CA GLN A 104 1.67 -24.85 11.20
C GLN A 104 3.03 -25.44 11.55
N GLY A 105 3.06 -26.33 12.57
CA GLY A 105 4.24 -27.10 12.88
C GLY A 105 4.57 -28.10 11.77
N SER A 106 5.82 -28.13 11.33
CA SER A 106 6.33 -29.07 10.33
C SER A 106 7.59 -29.75 10.85
N MET A 107 7.76 -31.03 10.51
CA MET A 107 9.01 -31.75 10.81
C MET A 107 10.01 -31.53 9.68
N GLU A 108 10.98 -30.69 9.94
CA GLU A 108 12.04 -30.34 8.98
C GLU A 108 13.32 -31.13 9.26
N ARG A 109 14.08 -31.42 8.20
CA ARG A 109 15.38 -32.11 8.33
C ARG A 109 16.51 -31.07 8.35
N TYR A 110 17.09 -30.86 9.51
CA TYR A 110 18.23 -29.97 9.70
C TYR A 110 19.43 -30.76 10.23
N ASP A 111 20.58 -30.67 9.56
CA ASP A 111 21.83 -31.37 9.89
C ASP A 111 21.60 -32.86 10.26
N LYS A 112 20.92 -33.62 9.38
CA LYS A 112 20.57 -35.04 9.51
C LYS A 112 19.64 -35.38 10.70
N LYS A 113 19.12 -34.40 11.43
CA LYS A 113 18.12 -34.57 12.49
C LYS A 113 16.77 -34.03 12.06
N PHE A 114 15.70 -34.61 12.59
CA PHE A 114 14.38 -34.05 12.47
C PHE A 114 14.16 -33.04 13.60
N VAL A 115 13.76 -31.81 13.22
CA VAL A 115 13.42 -30.77 14.15
C VAL A 115 12.00 -30.28 13.86
N MET A 116 11.25 -29.94 14.87
CA MET A 116 9.97 -29.30 14.70
C MET A 116 10.24 -27.84 14.36
N ALA A 117 9.72 -27.38 13.21
CA ALA A 117 9.79 -26.00 12.77
C ALA A 117 8.37 -25.43 12.59
N ASP A 118 8.17 -24.19 12.97
CA ASP A 118 6.92 -23.48 12.68
C ASP A 118 7.00 -22.83 11.30
N VAL A 119 6.12 -23.27 10.42
CA VAL A 119 5.94 -22.66 9.09
C VAL A 119 4.87 -21.58 9.19
N HIS A 120 5.29 -20.35 8.95
CA HIS A 120 4.41 -19.19 9.00
C HIS A 120 3.92 -18.84 7.61
N GLN A 121 2.60 -18.78 7.43
CA GLN A 121 1.99 -18.28 6.20
C GLN A 121 1.27 -16.96 6.51
N ARG A 122 1.81 -15.87 5.96
CA ARG A 122 1.31 -14.51 6.16
C ARG A 122 0.91 -13.92 4.82
N LEU A 123 -0.40 -13.75 4.64
CA LEU A 123 -0.96 -13.29 3.37
C LEU A 123 -1.93 -12.14 3.60
N LEU A 124 -1.93 -11.21 2.66
CA LEU A 124 -2.87 -10.08 2.61
C LEU A 124 -3.69 -10.18 1.32
N CYS A 125 -5.00 -10.01 1.41
CA CYS A 125 -5.91 -10.08 0.28
C CYS A 125 -6.51 -8.71 0.01
N PHE A 126 -6.42 -8.27 -1.26
CA PHE A 126 -6.88 -6.97 -1.74
C PHE A 126 -7.80 -7.09 -2.95
N GLU A 127 -8.54 -6.01 -3.27
CA GLU A 127 -9.15 -5.88 -4.59
C GLU A 127 -8.06 -5.98 -5.67
N TYR A 128 -8.42 -6.58 -6.81
CA TYR A 128 -7.52 -6.61 -7.98
C TYR A 128 -7.76 -5.41 -8.88
N LEU A 129 -6.69 -4.73 -9.26
CA LEU A 129 -6.71 -3.56 -10.15
C LEU A 129 -6.01 -3.88 -11.46
N SER A 130 -6.79 -3.96 -12.54
CA SER A 130 -6.34 -4.47 -13.84
C SER A 130 -5.32 -3.59 -14.56
N LYS A 131 -5.34 -2.28 -14.28
CA LYS A 131 -4.45 -1.31 -14.93
C LYS A 131 -3.03 -1.33 -14.38
N GLY A 132 -2.83 -1.94 -13.19
CA GLY A 132 -1.50 -2.01 -12.55
C GLY A 132 -1.04 -0.65 -12.01
N SER A 133 0.26 -0.48 -11.87
CA SER A 133 0.88 0.64 -11.18
C SER A 133 1.14 1.85 -12.09
N LEU A 134 1.10 3.03 -11.47
CA LEU A 134 1.25 4.33 -12.13
C LEU A 134 2.61 4.50 -12.83
N ASP A 135 3.68 3.87 -12.33
CA ASP A 135 5.01 3.93 -12.93
C ASP A 135 5.06 3.46 -14.40
N LYS A 136 4.11 2.61 -14.82
CA LYS A 136 3.96 2.17 -16.19
C LYS A 136 3.39 3.25 -17.12
N TYR A 137 2.77 4.26 -16.55
CA TYR A 137 2.10 5.36 -17.25
C TYR A 137 2.90 6.66 -17.23
N ILE A 138 3.95 6.74 -16.42
CA ILE A 138 4.89 7.85 -16.40
C ILE A 138 5.88 7.63 -17.53
N THR A 139 5.60 8.31 -18.63
CA THR A 139 6.40 8.26 -19.87
C THR A 139 6.47 9.65 -20.45
N ASP A 140 7.22 9.81 -21.55
CA ASP A 140 7.27 11.06 -22.31
C ASP A 140 5.88 11.70 -22.47
N ILE A 141 5.84 13.02 -22.26
CA ILE A 141 4.61 13.85 -22.29
C ILE A 141 3.81 13.64 -23.58
N SER A 142 4.51 13.42 -24.71
CA SER A 142 3.91 13.20 -26.01
C SER A 142 3.15 11.88 -26.17
N ARG A 143 3.50 10.86 -25.39
CA ARG A 143 2.96 9.49 -25.44
C ARG A 143 2.23 9.05 -24.19
N GLY A 144 2.29 9.87 -23.11
CA GLY A 144 1.75 9.52 -21.81
C GLY A 144 0.27 9.86 -21.64
N LEU A 145 -0.17 9.86 -20.39
CA LEU A 145 -1.54 10.22 -20.04
C LEU A 145 -1.87 11.65 -20.44
N GLN A 146 -3.05 11.84 -21.00
CA GLN A 146 -3.59 13.17 -21.26
C GLN A 146 -3.72 13.98 -19.96
N TRP A 147 -3.62 15.31 -20.03
CA TRP A 147 -3.67 16.23 -18.89
C TRP A 147 -4.86 15.97 -17.95
N ARG A 148 -6.03 15.70 -18.49
CA ARG A 148 -7.24 15.38 -17.71
C ARG A 148 -7.01 14.22 -16.73
N TYR A 149 -6.37 13.16 -17.19
CA TYR A 149 -6.08 11.97 -16.36
C TYR A 149 -4.95 12.23 -15.39
N ARG A 150 -3.91 12.98 -15.80
CA ARG A 150 -2.83 13.40 -14.87
C ARG A 150 -3.40 14.19 -13.69
N TYR A 151 -4.26 15.17 -13.97
CA TYR A 151 -4.93 15.96 -12.95
C TYR A 151 -5.82 15.12 -12.02
N GLN A 152 -6.62 14.20 -12.60
CA GLN A 152 -7.45 13.27 -11.83
C GLN A 152 -6.61 12.39 -10.90
N ILE A 153 -5.50 11.84 -11.41
CA ILE A 153 -4.59 10.98 -10.64
C ILE A 153 -3.94 11.78 -9.50
N ILE A 154 -3.36 12.95 -9.78
CA ILE A 154 -2.77 13.81 -8.76
C ILE A 154 -3.80 14.13 -7.66
N THR A 155 -4.99 14.56 -8.05
CA THR A 155 -6.06 14.89 -7.11
C THR A 155 -6.45 13.69 -6.23
N GLY A 156 -6.59 12.51 -6.83
CA GLY A 156 -6.92 11.29 -6.09
C GLY A 156 -5.82 10.87 -5.11
N ILE A 157 -4.55 10.97 -5.50
CA ILE A 157 -3.42 10.67 -4.60
C ILE A 157 -3.44 11.64 -3.40
N CYS A 158 -3.63 12.95 -3.65
CA CYS A 158 -3.73 13.95 -2.59
C CYS A 158 -4.89 13.64 -1.62
N GLN A 159 -6.06 13.23 -2.13
CA GLN A 159 -7.22 12.87 -1.31
C GLN A 159 -6.94 11.63 -0.46
N GLY A 160 -6.34 10.58 -1.04
CA GLY A 160 -5.95 9.37 -0.33
C GLY A 160 -4.94 9.66 0.78
N LEU A 161 -3.88 10.41 0.46
CA LEU A 161 -2.84 10.76 1.43
C LEU A 161 -3.38 11.65 2.56
N HIS A 162 -4.22 12.63 2.22
CA HIS A 162 -4.88 13.48 3.22
C HIS A 162 -5.72 12.65 4.20
N TYR A 163 -6.50 11.69 3.67
CA TYR A 163 -7.29 10.79 4.52
C TYR A 163 -6.39 9.96 5.47
N LEU A 164 -5.27 9.42 4.98
CA LEU A 164 -4.31 8.71 5.84
C LEU A 164 -3.80 9.61 6.97
N HIS A 165 -3.38 10.81 6.65
CA HIS A 165 -2.88 11.77 7.64
C HIS A 165 -3.95 12.18 8.66
N GLN A 166 -5.22 12.31 8.26
CA GLN A 166 -6.34 12.52 9.21
C GLN A 166 -6.51 11.33 10.17
N LYS A 167 -6.24 10.11 9.71
CA LYS A 167 -6.24 8.89 10.52
C LYS A 167 -4.95 8.70 11.33
N LYS A 168 -4.03 9.68 11.32
CA LYS A 168 -2.70 9.61 11.92
C LYS A 168 -1.86 8.45 11.38
N ILE A 169 -2.05 8.09 10.12
CA ILE A 169 -1.28 7.08 9.40
C ILE A 169 -0.34 7.79 8.43
N VAL A 170 0.94 7.44 8.48
CA VAL A 170 1.98 7.93 7.56
C VAL A 170 2.44 6.76 6.71
N HIS A 171 2.51 6.95 5.39
CA HIS A 171 2.78 5.87 4.44
C HIS A 171 4.24 5.46 4.39
N LEU A 172 5.15 6.43 4.32
CA LEU A 172 6.62 6.32 4.33
C LEU A 172 7.26 5.66 3.09
N ASP A 173 6.50 5.17 2.12
CA ASP A 173 7.01 4.64 0.85
C ASP A 173 6.12 5.03 -0.34
N LEU A 174 5.67 6.29 -0.37
CA LEU A 174 4.87 6.78 -1.49
C LEU A 174 5.73 6.96 -2.74
N LYS A 175 5.38 6.22 -3.79
CA LYS A 175 6.06 6.23 -5.11
C LYS A 175 5.10 5.73 -6.18
N PRO A 176 5.34 5.98 -7.49
CA PRO A 176 4.44 5.54 -8.55
C PRO A 176 4.18 4.04 -8.60
N ALA A 177 5.16 3.21 -8.20
CA ALA A 177 4.99 1.76 -8.13
C ALA A 177 3.97 1.32 -7.05
N ASN A 178 3.78 2.14 -6.01
CA ASN A 178 2.83 1.92 -4.91
C ASN A 178 1.51 2.68 -5.11
N ILE A 179 1.22 3.13 -6.32
CA ILE A 179 -0.04 3.75 -6.72
C ILE A 179 -0.61 2.92 -7.86
N LEU A 180 -1.68 2.18 -7.59
CA LEU A 180 -2.35 1.38 -8.61
C LEU A 180 -3.51 2.18 -9.23
N LEU A 181 -3.87 1.82 -10.46
CA LEU A 181 -4.97 2.44 -11.18
C LEU A 181 -6.10 1.42 -11.39
N ASP A 182 -7.33 1.84 -11.15
CA ASP A 182 -8.51 1.05 -11.51
C ASP A 182 -8.88 1.22 -12.98
N ASP A 183 -9.95 0.57 -13.43
CA ASP A 183 -10.40 0.60 -14.82
C ASP A 183 -10.74 1.99 -15.34
N TYR A 184 -11.04 2.94 -14.46
CA TYR A 184 -11.35 4.34 -14.76
C TYR A 184 -10.16 5.28 -14.53
N LEU A 185 -8.95 4.73 -14.34
CA LEU A 185 -7.72 5.45 -13.99
C LEU A 185 -7.82 6.22 -12.66
N VAL A 186 -8.68 5.76 -11.74
CA VAL A 186 -8.71 6.31 -10.37
C VAL A 186 -7.52 5.75 -9.60
N PRO A 187 -6.67 6.59 -9.01
CA PRO A 187 -5.50 6.13 -8.27
C PRO A 187 -5.88 5.56 -6.91
N LYS A 188 -5.20 4.52 -6.52
CA LYS A 188 -5.31 3.87 -5.21
C LYS A 188 -3.93 3.64 -4.62
N ILE A 189 -3.66 4.26 -3.48
CA ILE A 189 -2.42 4.07 -2.71
C ILE A 189 -2.41 2.66 -2.15
N THR A 190 -1.28 1.96 -2.26
CA THR A 190 -1.08 0.57 -1.80
C THR A 190 0.28 0.40 -1.13
N ASP A 191 0.52 -0.79 -0.56
CA ASP A 191 1.77 -1.20 0.10
C ASP A 191 2.07 -0.44 1.40
N PHE A 192 1.43 -0.88 2.47
CA PHE A 192 1.51 -0.31 3.82
C PHE A 192 2.59 -0.95 4.70
N GLY A 193 3.50 -1.75 4.13
CA GLY A 193 4.54 -2.49 4.87
C GLY A 193 5.49 -1.59 5.67
N LEU A 194 5.73 -0.36 5.23
CA LEU A 194 6.54 0.64 5.95
C LEU A 194 5.69 1.64 6.75
N SER A 195 4.37 1.63 6.61
CA SER A 195 3.48 2.60 7.22
C SER A 195 3.50 2.56 8.74
N ARG A 196 3.16 3.69 9.35
CA ARG A 196 3.09 3.85 10.80
C ARG A 196 1.76 4.45 11.21
N CYS A 197 1.11 3.78 12.15
CA CYS A 197 -0.09 4.25 12.80
C CYS A 197 0.29 4.88 14.14
N PHE A 198 0.01 6.17 14.31
CA PHE A 198 0.33 6.89 15.54
C PHE A 198 -0.91 6.96 16.45
N GLY A 199 -0.97 6.08 17.46
CA GLY A 199 -1.99 6.12 18.51
C GLY A 199 -1.85 7.36 19.40
N GLU A 200 -2.84 7.59 20.26
CA GLU A 200 -2.86 8.79 21.14
C GLU A 200 -1.68 8.86 22.11
N MET A 201 -1.10 7.72 22.50
CA MET A 201 0.02 7.63 23.45
C MET A 201 1.40 7.51 22.81
N GLN A 202 1.51 7.26 21.52
CA GLN A 202 2.80 7.04 20.85
C GLN A 202 3.27 8.33 20.17
N SER A 203 3.91 9.21 20.94
CA SER A 203 4.48 10.46 20.40
C SER A 203 5.85 10.29 19.71
N ARG A 204 6.55 9.18 19.94
CA ARG A 204 7.92 8.96 19.43
C ARG A 204 8.11 7.55 18.93
N VAL A 205 8.45 7.43 17.66
CA VAL A 205 8.91 6.16 17.06
C VAL A 205 10.28 6.42 16.45
N VAL A 206 11.31 5.79 17.01
CA VAL A 206 12.64 5.77 16.38
C VAL A 206 12.54 4.82 15.20
N THR A 207 12.61 5.36 13.98
CA THR A 207 12.65 4.55 12.77
C THR A 207 14.03 4.59 12.15
N LYS A 208 14.55 3.42 11.80
CA LYS A 208 15.64 3.35 10.81
C LYS A 208 15.13 3.96 9.50
N ILE A 209 16.01 4.55 8.73
CA ILE A 209 15.73 5.02 7.37
C ILE A 209 15.06 3.85 6.62
N ALA A 210 13.82 4.07 6.19
CA ALA A 210 13.06 3.10 5.41
C ALA A 210 12.32 3.87 4.32
N GLY A 211 12.24 3.28 3.13
CA GLY A 211 11.61 3.87 1.96
C GLY A 211 12.47 3.66 0.71
N THR A 212 12.02 4.20 -0.40
CA THR A 212 12.68 4.04 -1.70
C THR A 212 13.55 5.25 -2.01
N PHE A 213 14.82 5.00 -2.36
CA PHE A 213 15.75 6.06 -2.79
C PHE A 213 15.14 6.85 -3.95
N GLY A 214 15.35 8.18 -3.96
CA GLY A 214 14.73 9.11 -4.91
C GLY A 214 13.39 9.70 -4.44
N TYR A 215 12.69 9.02 -3.52
CA TYR A 215 11.43 9.49 -2.91
C TYR A 215 11.59 9.84 -1.43
N LEU A 216 12.73 9.52 -0.83
CA LEU A 216 13.02 9.83 0.56
C LEU A 216 13.33 11.32 0.73
N ALA A 217 12.67 11.95 1.70
CA ALA A 217 12.96 13.32 2.09
C ALA A 217 14.40 13.45 2.64
N PRO A 218 15.14 14.54 2.34
CA PRO A 218 16.50 14.72 2.81
C PRO A 218 16.66 14.61 4.33
N GLU A 219 15.68 15.08 5.09
CA GLU A 219 15.66 15.00 6.54
C GLU A 219 15.59 13.55 7.07
N SER A 220 15.19 12.59 6.24
CA SER A 220 15.19 11.16 6.61
C SER A 220 16.60 10.64 6.90
N PHE A 221 17.64 11.27 6.34
CA PHE A 221 19.05 10.87 6.51
C PHE A 221 19.66 11.39 7.82
N ASN A 222 19.02 12.30 8.51
CA ASN A 222 19.56 12.98 9.68
C ASN A 222 19.30 12.29 11.02
N ASN A 223 18.99 11.00 11.07
CA ASN A 223 18.76 10.20 12.31
C ASN A 223 17.86 10.88 13.35
N THR A 224 16.96 11.75 12.93
CA THR A 224 16.04 12.45 13.83
C THR A 224 14.92 11.51 14.27
N GLU A 225 14.52 11.61 15.54
CA GLU A 225 13.33 10.93 16.06
C GLU A 225 12.12 11.24 15.18
N VAL A 226 11.52 10.20 14.62
CA VAL A 226 10.32 10.33 13.78
C VAL A 226 9.12 10.45 14.70
N THR A 227 8.60 11.66 14.82
CA THR A 227 7.33 11.95 15.49
C THR A 227 6.22 12.05 14.45
N TYR A 228 4.95 11.90 14.82
CA TYR A 228 3.85 12.14 13.89
C TYR A 228 3.96 13.51 13.22
N ARG A 229 4.30 14.56 13.96
CA ARG A 229 4.45 15.93 13.43
C ARG A 229 5.51 16.08 12.35
N ASN A 230 6.54 15.22 12.35
CA ASN A 230 7.62 15.26 11.38
C ASN A 230 7.38 14.26 10.24
N SER A 231 6.75 13.12 10.54
CA SER A 231 6.61 12.00 9.60
C SER A 231 5.72 12.31 8.41
N TYR A 232 4.60 13.02 8.59
CA TYR A 232 3.73 13.35 7.46
C TYR A 232 4.43 14.22 6.41
N ARG A 233 5.46 14.99 6.81
CA ARG A 233 6.27 15.80 5.88
C ARG A 233 7.07 14.92 4.92
N LEU A 234 7.46 13.73 5.37
CA LEU A 234 8.17 12.76 4.54
C LEU A 234 7.27 12.30 3.39
N ASP A 235 6.02 11.98 3.68
CA ASP A 235 5.04 11.63 2.64
C ASP A 235 4.75 12.79 1.68
N ILE A 236 4.74 14.03 2.19
CA ILE A 236 4.53 15.22 1.36
C ILE A 236 5.70 15.44 0.41
N TYR A 237 6.93 15.17 0.86
CA TYR A 237 8.08 15.19 -0.03
C TYR A 237 7.93 14.16 -1.14
N SER A 238 7.66 12.91 -0.78
CA SER A 238 7.45 11.83 -1.74
C SER A 238 6.31 12.14 -2.73
N LEU A 239 5.20 12.71 -2.23
CA LEU A 239 4.09 13.20 -3.08
C LEU A 239 4.57 14.24 -4.09
N GLY A 240 5.43 15.15 -3.65
CA GLY A 240 6.02 16.17 -4.50
C GLY A 240 6.80 15.54 -5.66
N VAL A 241 7.67 14.58 -5.38
CA VAL A 241 8.42 13.85 -6.41
C VAL A 241 7.48 13.15 -7.38
N VAL A 242 6.46 12.43 -6.87
CA VAL A 242 5.45 11.75 -7.69
C VAL A 242 4.72 12.71 -8.62
N ILE A 243 4.37 13.92 -8.13
CA ILE A 243 3.69 14.94 -8.95
C ILE A 243 4.61 15.41 -10.09
N ILE A 244 5.91 15.66 -9.83
CA ILE A 244 6.84 16.03 -10.89
C ILE A 244 6.90 14.93 -11.95
N GLU A 245 7.09 13.69 -11.55
CA GLU A 245 7.15 12.57 -12.49
C GLU A 245 5.88 12.47 -13.35
N ILE A 246 4.69 12.67 -12.76
CA ILE A 246 3.43 12.70 -13.50
C ILE A 246 3.40 13.87 -14.49
N LEU A 247 3.93 15.03 -14.13
CA LEU A 247 3.89 16.23 -14.96
C LEU A 247 4.94 16.22 -16.08
N THR A 248 6.16 15.79 -15.77
CA THR A 248 7.30 15.83 -16.71
C THR A 248 7.40 14.55 -17.56
N GLY A 249 6.92 13.42 -17.06
CA GLY A 249 7.16 12.10 -17.66
C GLY A 249 8.54 11.54 -17.39
N GLU A 250 9.38 12.24 -16.63
CA GLU A 250 10.72 11.82 -16.24
C GLU A 250 10.67 11.02 -14.94
N LYS A 251 11.28 9.85 -14.92
CA LYS A 251 11.31 8.99 -13.74
C LYS A 251 12.52 9.32 -12.86
N GLY A 252 12.23 9.47 -11.58
CA GLY A 252 13.24 9.62 -10.54
C GLY A 252 13.81 11.04 -10.48
N TYR A 253 13.71 11.64 -9.33
CA TYR A 253 14.35 12.91 -9.05
C TYR A 253 15.77 12.63 -8.54
N HIS A 254 16.77 12.73 -9.44
CA HIS A 254 18.16 12.42 -9.11
C HIS A 254 18.95 13.60 -8.56
N ASP A 255 18.40 14.80 -8.59
CA ASP A 255 19.11 16.01 -8.18
C ASP A 255 18.58 16.53 -6.83
N VAL A 256 19.21 16.05 -5.76
CA VAL A 256 18.90 16.44 -4.37
C VAL A 256 19.24 17.91 -4.10
N ASP A 257 20.10 18.52 -4.92
CA ASP A 257 20.65 19.88 -4.71
C ASP A 257 19.75 20.99 -5.23
N ASN A 258 18.67 20.66 -5.96
CA ASN A 258 17.77 21.69 -6.50
C ASN A 258 16.68 22.13 -5.50
N VAL A 259 17.11 22.69 -4.38
CA VAL A 259 16.26 23.29 -3.32
C VAL A 259 15.25 24.32 -3.88
N ARG A 260 15.50 24.90 -5.05
CA ARG A 260 14.57 25.84 -5.71
C ARG A 260 13.28 25.19 -6.18
N THR A 261 13.30 23.93 -6.55
CA THR A 261 12.10 23.17 -6.95
C THR A 261 11.17 22.94 -5.76
N PHE A 262 11.71 22.82 -4.54
CA PHE A 262 10.97 22.66 -3.30
C PHE A 262 10.01 23.80 -2.97
N SER A 263 10.42 25.05 -3.21
CA SER A 263 9.54 26.19 -2.93
C SER A 263 8.32 26.23 -3.85
N VAL A 264 8.48 25.78 -5.08
CA VAL A 264 7.36 25.64 -6.05
C VAL A 264 6.41 24.54 -5.60
N PHE A 265 6.90 23.42 -5.07
CA PHE A 265 6.10 22.32 -4.55
C PHE A 265 5.25 22.70 -3.35
N PHE A 266 5.87 23.30 -2.36
CA PHE A 266 5.14 23.77 -1.17
C PHE A 266 4.07 24.80 -1.53
N GLN A 267 4.34 25.68 -2.48
CA GLN A 267 3.36 26.64 -2.99
C GLN A 267 2.23 25.94 -3.75
N THR A 268 2.55 25.00 -4.62
CA THR A 268 1.53 24.26 -5.39
C THR A 268 0.65 23.41 -4.47
N TYR A 269 1.24 22.73 -3.48
CA TYR A 269 0.51 21.97 -2.48
C TYR A 269 -0.35 22.85 -1.58
N ALA A 270 0.18 23.98 -1.11
CA ALA A 270 -0.57 24.95 -0.32
C ALA A 270 -1.72 25.60 -1.12
N ILE A 271 -1.52 25.92 -2.40
CA ILE A 271 -2.55 26.42 -3.31
C ILE A 271 -3.62 25.36 -3.56
N PHE A 272 -3.21 24.11 -3.76
CA PHE A 272 -4.13 22.99 -3.98
C PHE A 272 -5.04 22.75 -2.77
N PHE A 273 -4.47 22.76 -1.56
CA PHE A 273 -5.25 22.60 -0.32
C PHE A 273 -6.06 23.83 0.07
N SER A 274 -5.57 25.03 -0.19
CA SER A 274 -6.35 26.25 0.03
C SER A 274 -7.59 26.32 -0.87
N HIS A 275 -7.45 25.87 -2.13
CA HIS A 275 -8.57 25.77 -3.07
C HIS A 275 -9.57 24.67 -2.70
N PHE A 276 -9.11 23.55 -2.15
CA PHE A 276 -9.95 22.47 -1.60
C PHE A 276 -10.66 22.90 -0.32
N ARG A 277 -9.95 23.61 0.57
CA ARG A 277 -10.54 24.12 1.83
C ARG A 277 -11.67 25.14 1.57
N SER A 278 -11.51 25.99 0.58
CA SER A 278 -12.57 26.95 0.19
C SER A 278 -13.81 26.28 -0.41
N LYS A 279 -13.67 25.14 -1.11
CA LYS A 279 -14.81 24.36 -1.62
C LYS A 279 -15.52 23.51 -0.57
N ILE A 280 -14.82 23.07 0.50
CA ILE A 280 -15.43 22.29 1.60
C ILE A 280 -16.17 23.21 2.58
N ILE A 281 -15.79 24.49 2.70
CA ILE A 281 -16.44 25.46 3.57
C ILE A 281 -17.67 26.09 2.88
N SER A 282 -17.83 25.92 1.57
CA SER A 282 -18.96 26.42 0.79
C SER A 282 -20.04 25.36 0.47
N LEU A 283 -19.95 24.16 1.06
CA LEU A 283 -20.96 23.09 1.11
C LEU A 283 -21.39 22.85 2.57
#